data_d2417a420f93a2c9540bc7a08f3a4ef4
#
_entry.id   d2417a420f93a2c9540bc7a08f3a4ef4
#
_cell.length_a   1.000
_cell.length_b   1.000
_cell.length_c   1.000
_cell.angle_alpha   90.00
_cell.angle_beta   90.00
_cell.angle_gamma   90.00
#
_symmetry.space_group_name_H-M   'P 1'
#
loop_
_entity.id
_entity.type
_entity.pdbx_description
1 polymer ?
#
loop_
_entity_poly.entity_id
_entity_poly.type
_entity_poly.pdbx_seq_one_letter_code
_entity_poly.pdbx_strand_id
1 'polypeptide(L)'
;DVESTEWLEDFLVDCDAIVIVVSHDRHFLNAVCTNIVDVDHETCKMYAGNYDFWYESSTLMQQLIRNQNKKREEKIKDLQEFIRRFSANKSKSRQATSRKKVLDSIQLEQMPASSRKYPFVGFEPEREAGKDILFVDGISKTIDGVKVLDNVSFTVKKGDKIAFVGDNEAGATALFRILVGELNPDEGNFR
;
A
#
# COMPACT_ATOMS: atom_id res chain seq x y z
N ASP A 1 15.95 6.36 11.64
CA ASP A 1 16.48 7.73 11.67
C ASP A 1 16.76 8.15 10.22
N VAL A 2 16.27 9.35 9.85
CA VAL A 2 16.30 9.83 8.46
C VAL A 2 17.74 10.02 7.98
N GLU A 3 18.60 10.65 8.80
CA GLU A 3 19.99 10.90 8.46
C GLU A 3 20.79 9.62 8.22
N SER A 4 20.56 8.59 9.06
CA SER A 4 21.22 7.29 8.88
C SER A 4 20.76 6.59 7.59
N THR A 5 19.49 6.79 7.20
CA THR A 5 18.95 6.23 5.96
C THR A 5 19.55 6.94 4.75
N GLU A 6 19.60 8.28 4.75
CA GLU A 6 20.23 9.07 3.68
C GLU A 6 21.72 8.71 3.51
N TRP A 7 22.46 8.62 4.62
CA TRP A 7 23.85 8.17 4.57
C TRP A 7 23.99 6.78 3.96
N LEU A 8 23.08 5.84 4.30
CA LEU A 8 23.12 4.49 3.76
C LEU A 8 22.73 4.45 2.28
N GLU A 9 21.78 5.28 1.84
CA GLU A 9 21.42 5.43 0.44
C GLU A 9 22.64 5.90 -0.39
N ASP A 10 23.29 6.96 0.02
CA ASP A 10 24.49 7.49 -0.64
C ASP A 10 25.60 6.44 -0.70
N PHE A 11 25.88 5.78 0.41
CA PHE A 11 26.89 4.72 0.48
C PHE A 11 26.59 3.56 -0.47
N LEU A 12 25.33 3.13 -0.57
CA LEU A 12 24.96 1.99 -1.42
C LEU A 12 24.89 2.35 -2.90
N VAL A 13 24.56 3.59 -3.25
CA VAL A 13 24.57 4.08 -4.64
C VAL A 13 25.99 4.06 -5.21
N ASP A 14 26.99 4.44 -4.40
CA ASP A 14 28.39 4.47 -4.81
C ASP A 14 29.10 3.10 -4.67
N CYS A 15 28.41 2.09 -4.17
CA CYS A 15 28.99 0.77 -3.91
C CYS A 15 29.06 -0.08 -5.18
N ASP A 16 30.27 -0.49 -5.59
CA ASP A 16 30.49 -1.38 -6.74
C ASP A 16 30.14 -2.86 -6.49
N ALA A 17 29.79 -3.21 -5.25
CA ALA A 17 29.46 -4.59 -4.88
C ALA A 17 28.02 -4.96 -5.28
N ILE A 18 27.76 -6.27 -5.36
CA ILE A 18 26.37 -6.78 -5.48
C ILE A 18 25.70 -6.64 -4.12
N VAL A 19 24.64 -5.86 -4.07
CA VAL A 19 23.85 -5.61 -2.87
C VAL A 19 22.45 -6.18 -3.04
N ILE A 20 21.99 -6.97 -2.06
CA ILE A 20 20.61 -7.48 -2.00
C ILE A 20 19.92 -6.82 -0.82
N VAL A 21 18.86 -6.08 -1.12
CA VAL A 21 18.08 -5.31 -0.14
C VAL A 21 16.70 -5.94 0.03
N VAL A 22 16.25 -6.07 1.28
CA VAL A 22 14.87 -6.38 1.64
C VAL A 22 14.36 -5.24 2.51
N SER A 23 13.43 -4.44 1.99
CA SER A 23 12.90 -3.27 2.69
C SER A 23 11.41 -3.08 2.39
N HIS A 24 10.70 -2.42 3.29
CA HIS A 24 9.35 -1.91 3.09
C HIS A 24 9.33 -0.43 2.75
N ASP A 25 10.49 0.24 2.85
CA ASP A 25 10.64 1.64 2.48
C ASP A 25 10.77 1.78 0.96
N ARG A 26 9.74 2.36 0.36
CA ARG A 26 9.68 2.57 -1.08
C ARG A 26 10.67 3.62 -1.56
N HIS A 27 10.92 4.66 -0.74
CA HIS A 27 11.88 5.70 -1.06
C HIS A 27 13.28 5.10 -1.17
N PHE A 28 13.68 4.36 -0.15
CA PHE A 28 14.95 3.65 -0.13
C PHE A 28 15.13 2.70 -1.32
N LEU A 29 14.09 1.88 -1.63
CA LEU A 29 14.14 0.98 -2.78
C LEU A 29 14.25 1.71 -4.12
N ASN A 30 13.62 2.88 -4.25
CA ASN A 30 13.73 3.70 -5.46
C ASN A 30 15.09 4.36 -5.61
N ALA A 31 15.70 4.79 -4.51
CA ALA A 31 16.99 5.45 -4.51
C ALA A 31 18.14 4.48 -4.85
N VAL A 32 18.12 3.27 -4.27
CA VAL A 32 19.27 2.36 -4.29
C VAL A 32 19.13 1.24 -5.34
N CYS A 33 17.90 0.72 -5.58
CA CYS A 33 17.74 -0.51 -6.37
C CYS A 33 17.65 -0.24 -7.87
N THR A 34 18.45 -0.95 -8.65
CA THR A 34 18.40 -0.97 -10.12
C THR A 34 17.54 -2.11 -10.66
N ASN A 35 17.24 -3.11 -9.84
CA ASN A 35 16.42 -4.25 -10.18
C ASN A 35 15.50 -4.60 -9.00
N ILE A 36 14.28 -5.00 -9.28
CA ILE A 36 13.33 -5.49 -8.28
C ILE A 36 13.05 -6.96 -8.51
N VAL A 37 13.18 -7.77 -7.47
CA VAL A 37 12.78 -9.17 -7.46
C VAL A 37 11.45 -9.29 -6.73
N ASP A 38 10.42 -9.62 -7.50
CA ASP A 38 9.08 -9.86 -6.98
C ASP A 38 8.94 -11.34 -6.60
N VAL A 39 8.76 -11.59 -5.30
CA VAL A 39 8.54 -12.93 -4.75
C VAL A 39 7.06 -13.02 -4.34
N ASP A 40 6.26 -13.69 -5.16
CA ASP A 40 4.84 -13.90 -4.89
C ASP A 40 4.36 -15.22 -5.49
N HIS A 41 3.37 -15.86 -4.86
CA HIS A 41 2.76 -17.11 -5.34
C HIS A 41 3.79 -18.20 -5.72
N GLU A 42 4.77 -18.46 -4.84
CA GLU A 42 5.81 -19.47 -5.04
C GLU A 42 6.69 -19.22 -6.29
N THR A 43 6.66 -18.00 -6.82
CA THR A 43 7.46 -17.60 -7.98
C THR A 43 8.34 -16.40 -7.66
N CYS A 44 9.50 -16.33 -8.32
CA CYS A 44 10.40 -15.20 -8.31
C CYS A 44 10.48 -14.60 -9.70
N LYS A 45 10.19 -13.31 -9.83
CA LYS A 45 10.32 -12.59 -11.10
C LYS A 45 11.19 -11.36 -10.91
N MET A 46 12.21 -11.23 -11.75
CA MET A 46 13.08 -10.06 -11.76
C MET A 46 12.60 -9.04 -12.79
N TYR A 47 12.58 -7.79 -12.38
CA TYR A 47 12.26 -6.64 -13.20
C TYR A 47 13.46 -5.68 -13.18
N ALA A 48 13.92 -5.26 -14.34
CA ALA A 48 14.93 -4.21 -14.46
C ALA A 48 14.24 -2.86 -14.23
N GLY A 49 14.78 -2.06 -13.35
CA GLY A 49 14.24 -0.77 -12.92
C GLY A 49 14.03 -0.70 -11.41
N ASN A 50 13.63 0.47 -10.94
CA ASN A 50 13.35 0.74 -9.54
C ASN A 50 11.95 0.25 -9.10
N TYR A 51 11.59 0.52 -7.84
CA TYR A 51 10.31 0.09 -7.27
C TYR A 51 9.10 0.70 -8.00
N ASP A 52 9.14 1.98 -8.38
CA ASP A 52 8.02 2.64 -9.05
C ASP A 52 7.80 2.06 -10.45
N PHE A 53 8.85 1.81 -11.20
CA PHE A 53 8.75 1.14 -12.49
C PHE A 53 8.13 -0.27 -12.38
N TRP A 54 8.58 -1.04 -11.38
CA TRP A 54 7.99 -2.36 -11.11
C TRP A 54 6.50 -2.24 -10.74
N TYR A 55 6.14 -1.28 -9.88
CA TYR A 55 4.77 -1.09 -9.43
C TYR A 55 3.83 -0.72 -10.58
N GLU A 56 4.22 0.22 -11.42
CA GLU A 56 3.45 0.64 -12.59
C GLU A 56 3.32 -0.50 -13.60
N SER A 57 4.42 -1.18 -13.93
CA SER A 57 4.44 -2.30 -14.86
C SER A 57 3.59 -3.48 -14.38
N SER A 58 3.68 -3.84 -13.10
CA SER A 58 2.91 -4.92 -12.50
C SER A 58 1.41 -4.58 -12.45
N THR A 59 1.06 -3.34 -12.13
CA THR A 59 -0.32 -2.86 -12.11
C THR A 59 -0.93 -2.87 -13.50
N LEU A 60 -0.20 -2.38 -14.50
CA LEU A 60 -0.65 -2.40 -15.89
C LEU A 60 -0.87 -3.84 -16.39
N MET A 61 0.07 -4.74 -16.12
CA MET A 61 -0.05 -6.16 -16.48
C MET A 61 -1.29 -6.79 -15.86
N GLN A 62 -1.56 -6.54 -14.58
CA GLN A 62 -2.77 -7.02 -13.91
C GLN A 62 -4.05 -6.48 -14.55
N GLN A 63 -4.07 -5.20 -14.94
CA GLN A 63 -5.21 -4.61 -15.65
C GLN A 63 -5.44 -5.25 -17.02
N LEU A 64 -4.36 -5.48 -17.77
CA LEU A 64 -4.44 -6.15 -19.06
C LEU A 64 -5.02 -7.56 -18.94
N ILE A 65 -4.54 -8.36 -17.99
CA ILE A 65 -5.05 -9.71 -17.73
C ILE A 65 -6.53 -9.67 -17.31
N ARG A 66 -6.91 -8.76 -16.42
CA ARG A 66 -8.33 -8.58 -16.03
C ARG A 66 -9.21 -8.26 -17.24
N ASN A 67 -8.78 -7.34 -18.08
CA ASN A 67 -9.52 -6.95 -19.29
C ASN A 67 -9.64 -8.10 -20.29
N GLN A 68 -8.56 -8.88 -20.46
CA GLN A 68 -8.58 -10.07 -21.31
C GLN A 68 -9.51 -11.14 -20.74
N ASN A 69 -9.44 -11.42 -19.45
CA ASN A 69 -10.32 -12.38 -18.78
C ASN A 69 -11.79 -11.97 -18.89
N LYS A 70 -12.12 -10.71 -18.69
CA LYS A 70 -13.48 -10.19 -18.85
C LYS A 70 -14.01 -10.44 -20.28
N LYS A 71 -13.21 -10.14 -21.31
CA LYS A 71 -13.58 -10.43 -22.70
C LYS A 71 -13.75 -11.93 -22.96
N ARG A 72 -12.92 -12.78 -22.36
CA ARG A 72 -13.04 -14.24 -22.46
C ARG A 72 -14.31 -14.75 -21.77
N GLU A 73 -14.65 -14.22 -20.59
CA GLU A 73 -15.87 -14.55 -19.84
C GLU A 73 -17.13 -14.16 -20.62
N GLU A 74 -17.16 -12.96 -21.22
CA GLU A 74 -18.27 -12.54 -22.10
C GLU A 74 -18.42 -13.50 -23.27
N LYS A 75 -17.32 -13.87 -23.93
CA LYS A 75 -17.34 -14.86 -25.03
C LYS A 75 -17.78 -16.25 -24.58
N ILE A 76 -17.37 -16.71 -23.41
CA ILE A 76 -17.83 -17.97 -22.80
C ILE A 76 -19.35 -17.92 -22.60
N LYS A 77 -19.87 -16.83 -22.05
CA LYS A 77 -21.30 -16.64 -21.82
C LYS A 77 -22.10 -16.69 -23.13
N ASP A 78 -21.65 -15.98 -24.16
CA ASP A 78 -22.29 -15.96 -25.48
C ASP A 78 -22.30 -17.37 -26.12
N LEU A 79 -21.17 -18.08 -26.04
CA LEU A 79 -21.06 -19.45 -26.56
C LEU A 79 -21.97 -20.41 -25.80
N GLN A 80 -22.03 -20.32 -24.48
CA GLN A 80 -22.92 -21.15 -23.64
C GLN A 80 -24.39 -20.90 -23.97
N GLU A 81 -24.77 -19.62 -24.13
CA GLU A 81 -26.15 -19.27 -24.49
C GLU A 81 -26.52 -19.77 -25.87
N PHE A 82 -25.62 -19.63 -26.86
CA PHE A 82 -25.83 -20.19 -28.19
C PHE A 82 -26.00 -21.72 -28.16
N ILE A 83 -25.11 -22.41 -27.45
CA ILE A 83 -25.17 -23.90 -27.33
C ILE A 83 -26.48 -24.30 -26.67
N ARG A 84 -26.90 -23.61 -25.60
CA ARG A 84 -28.18 -23.90 -24.92
C ARG A 84 -29.38 -23.73 -25.84
N ARG A 85 -29.42 -22.67 -26.67
CA ARG A 85 -30.53 -22.39 -27.59
C ARG A 85 -30.62 -23.38 -28.76
N PHE A 86 -29.50 -23.86 -29.26
CA PHE A 86 -29.42 -24.56 -30.54
C PHE A 86 -28.97 -26.01 -30.45
N SER A 87 -28.62 -26.53 -29.28
CA SER A 87 -28.20 -27.93 -29.10
C SER A 87 -29.27 -28.96 -29.51
N ALA A 88 -30.55 -28.65 -29.28
CA ALA A 88 -31.67 -29.51 -29.63
C ALA A 88 -32.14 -29.36 -31.11
N ASN A 89 -31.60 -28.39 -31.87
CA ASN A 89 -32.04 -28.10 -33.23
C ASN A 89 -31.21 -28.89 -34.23
N LYS A 90 -31.81 -29.85 -34.96
CA LYS A 90 -31.14 -30.72 -35.92
C LYS A 90 -30.34 -29.96 -36.98
N SER A 91 -30.82 -28.82 -37.50
CA SER A 91 -30.16 -28.05 -38.55
C SER A 91 -28.97 -27.26 -38.01
N LYS A 92 -28.91 -26.93 -36.76
CA LYS A 92 -27.86 -26.13 -36.11
C LYS A 92 -26.96 -26.93 -35.17
N SER A 93 -27.19 -28.23 -34.99
CA SER A 93 -26.41 -29.08 -34.09
C SER A 93 -24.91 -29.14 -34.42
N ARG A 94 -24.55 -29.14 -35.71
CA ARG A 94 -23.15 -29.07 -36.13
C ARG A 94 -22.48 -27.76 -35.69
N GLN A 95 -23.18 -26.63 -35.77
CA GLN A 95 -22.68 -25.32 -35.33
C GLN A 95 -22.55 -25.29 -33.78
N ALA A 96 -23.50 -25.85 -33.06
CA ALA A 96 -23.44 -25.98 -31.61
C ALA A 96 -22.24 -26.84 -31.16
N THR A 97 -21.98 -27.97 -31.86
CA THR A 97 -20.82 -28.82 -31.58
C THR A 97 -19.50 -28.10 -31.85
N SER A 98 -19.41 -27.38 -32.99
CA SER A 98 -18.21 -26.57 -33.31
C SER A 98 -17.96 -25.50 -32.22
N ARG A 99 -19.00 -24.78 -31.79
CA ARG A 99 -18.90 -23.77 -30.74
C ARG A 99 -18.56 -24.35 -29.36
N LYS A 100 -19.01 -25.58 -29.07
CA LYS A 100 -18.60 -26.29 -27.86
C LYS A 100 -17.10 -26.57 -27.85
N LYS A 101 -16.51 -27.00 -28.97
CA LYS A 101 -15.05 -27.17 -29.08
C LYS A 101 -14.29 -25.86 -28.87
N VAL A 102 -14.81 -24.73 -29.35
CA VAL A 102 -14.24 -23.40 -29.09
C VAL A 102 -14.36 -23.06 -27.60
N LEU A 103 -15.51 -23.32 -26.97
CA LEU A 103 -15.71 -23.10 -25.53
C LEU A 103 -14.70 -23.90 -24.70
N ASP A 104 -14.52 -25.18 -25.02
CA ASP A 104 -13.59 -26.08 -24.32
C ASP A 104 -12.12 -25.68 -24.50
N SER A 105 -11.80 -24.90 -25.54
CA SER A 105 -10.46 -24.38 -25.79
C SER A 105 -10.15 -23.04 -25.11
N ILE A 106 -11.15 -22.34 -24.59
CA ILE A 106 -10.94 -21.06 -23.91
C ILE A 106 -10.41 -21.30 -22.51
N GLN A 107 -9.18 -20.90 -22.27
CA GLN A 107 -8.59 -20.88 -20.93
C GLN A 107 -8.61 -19.45 -20.40
N LEU A 108 -9.11 -19.29 -19.18
CA LEU A 108 -8.95 -18.06 -18.40
C LEU A 108 -7.55 -18.09 -17.80
N GLU A 109 -6.84 -16.99 -17.93
CA GLU A 109 -5.59 -16.85 -17.21
C GLU A 109 -5.88 -16.80 -15.73
N GLN A 110 -5.28 -17.72 -14.98
CA GLN A 110 -5.38 -17.71 -13.54
C GLN A 110 -4.68 -16.46 -13.02
N MET A 111 -5.47 -15.54 -12.46
CA MET A 111 -4.94 -14.47 -11.64
C MET A 111 -5.05 -14.92 -10.19
N PRO A 112 -3.96 -15.37 -9.58
CA PRO A 112 -3.97 -15.58 -8.15
C PRO A 112 -4.32 -14.24 -7.50
N ALA A 113 -5.21 -14.28 -6.51
CA ALA A 113 -5.52 -13.07 -5.75
C ALA A 113 -4.22 -12.55 -5.14
N SER A 114 -3.84 -11.31 -5.48
CA SER A 114 -2.61 -10.72 -4.95
C SER A 114 -2.55 -10.90 -3.44
N SER A 115 -1.43 -11.44 -2.93
CA SER A 115 -1.18 -11.54 -1.50
C SER A 115 -1.05 -10.14 -0.84
N ARG A 116 -0.88 -9.10 -1.66
CA ARG A 116 -0.66 -7.71 -1.27
C ARG A 116 -1.97 -6.92 -1.21
N LYS A 117 -2.97 -7.43 -0.49
CA LYS A 117 -4.18 -6.66 -0.21
C LYS A 117 -3.89 -5.70 0.93
N TYR A 118 -4.11 -4.41 0.69
CA TYR A 118 -4.10 -3.43 1.78
C TYR A 118 -5.30 -3.73 2.70
N PRO A 119 -5.07 -3.93 4.00
CA PRO A 119 -6.17 -3.99 4.95
C PRO A 119 -6.88 -2.63 4.93
N PHE A 120 -8.19 -2.66 4.76
CA PHE A 120 -8.99 -1.46 4.97
C PHE A 120 -9.18 -1.28 6.47
N VAL A 121 -8.60 -0.20 7.00
CA VAL A 121 -8.85 0.24 8.39
C VAL A 121 -9.68 1.51 8.30
N GLY A 122 -10.96 1.38 8.62
CA GLY A 122 -11.87 2.51 8.75
C GLY A 122 -11.80 3.08 10.17
N PHE A 123 -11.61 4.40 10.28
CA PHE A 123 -11.78 5.11 11.54
C PHE A 123 -13.11 5.85 11.47
N GLU A 124 -14.06 5.42 12.29
CA GLU A 124 -15.34 6.11 12.43
C GLU A 124 -15.34 6.86 13.76
N PRO A 125 -15.47 8.19 13.76
CA PRO A 125 -15.55 8.95 15.00
C PRO A 125 -16.88 8.66 15.71
N GLU A 126 -16.88 8.49 17.01
CA GLU A 126 -18.11 8.34 17.83
C GLU A 126 -19.03 9.56 17.71
N ARG A 127 -18.45 10.73 17.44
CA ARG A 127 -19.18 11.99 17.19
C ARG A 127 -18.46 12.81 16.13
N GLU A 128 -19.19 13.66 15.45
CA GLU A 128 -18.56 14.61 14.52
C GLU A 128 -17.59 15.54 15.26
N ALA A 129 -16.38 15.65 14.72
CA ALA A 129 -15.37 16.56 15.27
C ALA A 129 -15.78 18.02 15.07
N GLY A 130 -15.59 18.83 16.08
CA GLY A 130 -15.76 20.28 16.02
C GLY A 130 -14.75 20.96 15.09
N LYS A 131 -14.76 22.30 15.09
CA LYS A 131 -13.84 23.10 14.28
C LYS A 131 -12.40 23.01 14.79
N ASP A 132 -12.23 23.11 16.11
CA ASP A 132 -10.96 22.97 16.80
C ASP A 132 -10.96 21.63 17.54
N ILE A 133 -9.97 20.78 17.26
CA ILE A 133 -9.93 19.40 17.75
C ILE A 133 -9.02 19.27 18.95
N LEU A 134 -7.88 19.93 18.92
CA LEU A 134 -6.88 19.89 19.97
C LEU A 134 -6.20 21.25 20.08
N PHE A 135 -6.11 21.71 21.30
CA PHE A 135 -5.37 22.92 21.67
C PHE A 135 -4.32 22.54 22.70
N VAL A 136 -3.06 22.77 22.40
CA VAL A 136 -1.89 22.51 23.24
C VAL A 136 -1.24 23.85 23.57
N ASP A 137 -1.02 24.11 24.84
CA ASP A 137 -0.47 25.38 25.33
C ASP A 137 0.62 25.16 26.37
N GLY A 138 1.85 25.52 26.01
CA GLY A 138 2.99 25.58 26.91
C GLY A 138 3.43 24.26 27.53
N ILE A 139 3.21 23.12 26.87
CA ILE A 139 3.58 21.81 27.42
C ILE A 139 5.09 21.71 27.56
N SER A 140 5.54 21.42 28.80
CA SER A 140 6.93 21.08 29.11
C SER A 140 6.97 19.74 29.84
N LYS A 141 8.02 18.95 29.59
CA LYS A 141 8.23 17.65 30.24
C LYS A 141 9.71 17.33 30.41
N THR A 142 10.05 16.87 31.62
CA THR A 142 11.38 16.35 31.97
C THR A 142 11.28 14.85 32.25
N ILE A 143 12.15 14.06 31.69
CA ILE A 143 12.26 12.61 31.92
C ILE A 143 13.70 12.30 32.30
N ASP A 144 13.91 11.62 33.43
CA ASP A 144 15.24 11.23 33.95
C ASP A 144 16.24 12.40 34.01
N GLY A 145 15.72 13.61 34.40
CA GLY A 145 16.53 14.82 34.52
C GLY A 145 16.83 15.53 33.20
N VAL A 146 16.38 15.01 32.06
CA VAL A 146 16.53 15.63 30.74
C VAL A 146 15.19 16.26 30.33
N LYS A 147 15.21 17.55 29.98
CA LYS A 147 14.02 18.25 29.46
C LYS A 147 13.77 17.82 28.03
N VAL A 148 12.76 17.00 27.80
CA VAL A 148 12.41 16.42 26.50
C VAL A 148 11.38 17.25 25.72
N LEU A 149 10.57 18.06 26.42
CA LEU A 149 9.66 19.04 25.83
C LEU A 149 9.82 20.37 26.57
N ASP A 150 9.86 21.46 25.80
CA ASP A 150 10.03 22.81 26.33
C ASP A 150 9.03 23.76 25.69
N ASN A 151 7.99 24.18 26.45
CA ASN A 151 7.02 25.18 26.07
C ASN A 151 6.34 24.92 24.70
N VAL A 152 5.94 23.69 24.44
CA VAL A 152 5.34 23.27 23.15
C VAL A 152 3.90 23.74 23.08
N SER A 153 3.55 24.51 22.04
CA SER A 153 2.20 25.01 21.78
C SER A 153 1.81 24.85 20.33
N PHE A 154 0.63 24.32 20.07
CA PHE A 154 0.03 24.23 18.72
C PHE A 154 -1.46 23.95 18.79
N THR A 155 -2.15 24.13 17.67
CA THR A 155 -3.58 23.86 17.54
C THR A 155 -3.83 22.96 16.35
N VAL A 156 -4.71 21.96 16.53
CA VAL A 156 -5.15 21.05 15.46
C VAL A 156 -6.60 21.36 15.12
N LYS A 157 -6.87 21.55 13.83
CA LYS A 157 -8.20 21.81 13.29
C LYS A 157 -8.76 20.59 12.55
N LYS A 158 -10.04 20.60 12.28
CA LYS A 158 -10.70 19.55 11.49
C LYS A 158 -10.05 19.42 10.11
N GLY A 159 -9.55 18.21 9.79
CA GLY A 159 -8.93 17.88 8.52
C GLY A 159 -7.42 18.08 8.46
N ASP A 160 -6.79 18.61 9.52
CA ASP A 160 -5.34 18.72 9.57
C ASP A 160 -4.67 17.34 9.57
N LYS A 161 -3.55 17.26 8.89
CA LYS A 161 -2.63 16.12 8.90
C LYS A 161 -1.27 16.64 9.33
N ILE A 162 -0.83 16.24 10.52
CA ILE A 162 0.37 16.79 11.15
C ILE A 162 1.41 15.68 11.27
N ALA A 163 2.63 15.93 10.80
CA ALA A 163 3.79 15.10 11.05
C ALA A 163 4.70 15.79 12.07
N PHE A 164 5.10 15.05 13.10
CA PHE A 164 6.12 15.49 14.04
C PHE A 164 7.47 14.98 13.53
N VAL A 165 8.37 15.90 13.25
CA VAL A 165 9.71 15.60 12.72
C VAL A 165 10.74 16.21 13.66
N GLY A 166 11.91 15.58 13.77
CA GLY A 166 13.02 16.03 14.59
C GLY A 166 13.79 14.87 15.20
N ASP A 167 14.97 15.15 15.73
CA ASP A 167 15.92 14.16 16.26
C ASP A 167 15.55 13.67 17.67
N ASN A 168 14.55 14.30 18.30
CA ASN A 168 14.12 14.00 19.65
C ASN A 168 12.94 13.02 19.70
N GLU A 169 13.21 11.75 19.50
CA GLU A 169 12.19 10.68 19.59
C GLU A 169 11.55 10.58 20.99
N ALA A 170 12.33 10.84 22.04
CA ALA A 170 11.83 10.83 23.40
C ALA A 170 10.80 11.96 23.64
N GLY A 171 11.04 13.15 23.03
CA GLY A 171 10.11 14.28 23.08
C GLY A 171 8.81 13.97 22.33
N ALA A 172 8.88 13.43 21.11
CA ALA A 172 7.70 13.05 20.36
C ALA A 172 6.87 11.98 21.09
N THR A 173 7.53 10.95 21.62
CA THR A 173 6.88 9.89 22.41
C THR A 173 6.22 10.45 23.65
N ALA A 174 6.91 11.33 24.39
CA ALA A 174 6.37 11.97 25.59
C ALA A 174 5.14 12.82 25.28
N LEU A 175 5.18 13.59 24.18
CA LEU A 175 4.06 14.40 23.73
C LEU A 175 2.82 13.54 23.42
N PHE A 176 2.98 12.48 22.65
CA PHE A 176 1.87 11.57 22.34
C PHE A 176 1.28 10.93 23.61
N ARG A 177 2.13 10.47 24.54
CA ARG A 177 1.66 9.90 25.81
C ARG A 177 0.92 10.92 26.70
N ILE A 178 1.33 12.19 26.65
CA ILE A 178 0.60 13.26 27.33
C ILE A 178 -0.78 13.45 26.66
N LEU A 179 -0.85 13.55 25.35
CA LEU A 179 -2.10 13.80 24.63
C LEU A 179 -3.13 12.66 24.78
N VAL A 180 -2.68 11.40 24.92
CA VAL A 180 -3.57 10.26 25.19
C VAL A 180 -3.87 10.06 26.70
N GLY A 181 -3.29 10.90 27.58
CA GLY A 181 -3.55 10.86 29.02
C GLY A 181 -2.76 9.79 29.80
N GLU A 182 -1.74 9.18 29.20
CA GLU A 182 -0.86 8.21 29.88
C GLU A 182 0.25 8.87 30.69
N LEU A 183 0.58 10.11 30.39
CA LEU A 183 1.63 10.87 31.05
C LEU A 183 1.12 12.28 31.38
N ASN A 184 1.44 12.80 32.57
CA ASN A 184 1.12 14.19 32.90
C ASN A 184 2.25 15.13 32.46
N PRO A 185 1.93 16.30 31.87
CA PRO A 185 2.92 17.33 31.64
C PRO A 185 3.42 17.89 32.99
N ASP A 186 4.64 18.44 33.00
CA ASP A 186 5.17 19.14 34.17
C ASP A 186 4.64 20.60 34.22
N GLU A 187 4.48 21.20 33.02
CA GLU A 187 3.91 22.53 32.83
C GLU A 187 3.02 22.53 31.58
N GLY A 188 2.12 23.51 31.50
CA GLY A 188 1.20 23.67 30.39
C GLY A 188 -0.07 22.82 30.50
N ASN A 189 -0.93 22.95 29.50
CA ASN A 189 -2.18 22.20 29.44
C ASN A 189 -2.57 21.88 27.99
N PHE A 190 -3.56 20.98 27.86
CA PHE A 190 -4.19 20.70 26.57
C PHE A 190 -5.68 20.41 26.76
N ARG A 191 -6.44 20.61 25.72
CA ARG A 191 -7.88 20.34 25.70
C ARG A 191 -8.35 19.93 24.29
#